data_aea5ccbbd96531a0e94a914bd31a3a49
#
_entry.id   aea5ccbbd96531a0e94a914bd31a3a49
#
_cell.length_a   1.000
_cell.length_b   1.000
_cell.length_c   1.000
_cell.angle_alpha   90.00
_cell.angle_beta   90.00
_cell.angle_gamma   90.00
#
_symmetry.space_group_name_H-M   'P 1'
#
loop_
_entity.id
_entity.type
_entity.pdbx_description
1 polymer ?
#
loop_
_entity_poly.entity_id
_entity_poly.type
_entity_poly.pdbx_seq_one_letter_code
_entity_poly.pdbx_strand_id
1 'polypeptide(L)'
;GMQHKYRETVLFFPTPGQTCHSYCTYCFRWAQFVGDQDLKFAARESDQLVRYLRRHREVSDVLITGGDPLVMKTRVLRRYVEPLLAPGLDAVTSIRLGTKAPAFWPHRFVTDDDADDLLRLFEEGLDAGKHLALMAHYSHPRELTTPAAEVALQRIQDAGATVRCQAPLIRHVNDDADAWADMWNTQIRLGAVPYLHVRGARHGTEALLRGAAGSRPATSRFRP
;
A
#
# COMPACT_ATOMS: atom_id res chain seq x y z
N GLY A 1 0.66 -3.22 16.24
CA GLY A 1 0.77 -4.68 16.12
C GLY A 1 1.74 -5.10 15.05
N MET A 2 2.10 -6.36 15.07
CA MET A 2 3.05 -6.93 14.13
C MET A 2 2.62 -8.35 13.79
N GLN A 3 2.78 -8.74 12.51
CA GLN A 3 2.53 -10.10 12.04
C GLN A 3 3.71 -10.57 11.20
N HIS A 4 4.33 -11.68 11.59
CA HIS A 4 5.39 -12.34 10.84
C HIS A 4 4.81 -13.62 10.20
N LYS A 5 4.22 -13.48 9.01
CA LYS A 5 3.53 -14.55 8.31
C LYS A 5 4.43 -15.29 7.31
N TYR A 6 5.36 -14.59 6.70
CA TYR A 6 6.32 -15.10 5.73
C TYR A 6 7.73 -14.93 6.30
N ARG A 7 8.65 -15.85 5.99
CA ARG A 7 9.99 -15.87 6.54
C ARG A 7 10.73 -14.53 6.39
N GLU A 8 10.61 -13.89 5.23
CA GLU A 8 11.34 -12.69 4.88
C GLU A 8 10.53 -11.40 5.12
N THR A 9 9.22 -11.50 5.43
CA THR A 9 8.32 -10.34 5.47
C THR A 9 7.58 -10.20 6.79
N VAL A 10 7.72 -9.04 7.40
CA VAL A 10 6.92 -8.60 8.55
C VAL A 10 5.92 -7.53 8.14
N LEU A 11 4.66 -7.72 8.51
CA LEU A 11 3.64 -6.70 8.47
C LEU A 11 3.63 -5.94 9.80
N PHE A 12 3.71 -4.63 9.73
CA PHE A 12 3.71 -3.76 10.90
C PHE A 12 2.54 -2.78 10.86
N PHE A 13 1.83 -2.67 11.96
CA PHE A 13 0.60 -1.90 12.11
C PHE A 13 0.79 -0.81 13.17
N PRO A 14 1.26 0.39 12.82
CA PRO A 14 1.43 1.50 13.76
C PRO A 14 0.09 1.95 14.32
N THR A 15 0.02 2.22 15.62
CA THR A 15 -1.24 2.63 16.29
C THR A 15 -1.88 3.87 15.65
N PRO A 16 -1.14 4.96 15.38
CA PRO A 16 -1.73 6.15 14.77
C PRO A 16 -2.20 5.92 13.32
N GLY A 17 -1.64 4.92 12.63
CA GLY A 17 -2.02 4.54 11.27
C GLY A 17 -3.16 3.53 11.19
N GLN A 18 -3.85 3.23 12.31
CA GLN A 18 -5.01 2.33 12.31
C GLN A 18 -6.33 3.02 11.95
N THR A 19 -6.28 4.23 11.47
CA THR A 19 -7.41 4.92 10.81
C THR A 19 -7.19 4.95 9.30
N CYS A 20 -8.22 5.34 8.54
CA CYS A 20 -8.13 5.45 7.10
C CYS A 20 -8.95 6.63 6.61
N HIS A 21 -8.59 7.21 5.46
CA HIS A 21 -9.37 8.27 4.82
C HIS A 21 -10.64 7.76 4.13
N SER A 22 -10.78 6.44 3.98
CA SER A 22 -11.98 5.85 3.38
C SER A 22 -12.20 4.41 3.87
N TYR A 23 -13.44 4.06 4.10
CA TYR A 23 -13.86 2.69 4.39
C TYR A 23 -14.30 2.03 3.09
N CYS A 24 -13.36 1.41 2.39
CA CYS A 24 -13.65 0.70 1.16
C CYS A 24 -14.60 -0.48 1.42
N THR A 25 -15.58 -0.71 0.55
CA THR A 25 -16.57 -1.78 0.69
C THR A 25 -15.97 -3.18 0.75
N TYR A 26 -14.76 -3.36 0.23
CA TYR A 26 -13.98 -4.60 0.25
C TYR A 26 -12.95 -4.66 1.41
N CYS A 27 -12.96 -3.68 2.32
CA CYS A 27 -11.99 -3.62 3.40
C CYS A 27 -12.26 -4.72 4.44
N PHE A 28 -11.41 -5.74 4.48
CA PHE A 28 -11.52 -6.82 5.47
C PHE A 28 -11.16 -6.37 6.90
N ARG A 29 -10.59 -5.16 7.05
CA ARG A 29 -10.22 -4.57 8.35
C ARG A 29 -11.21 -3.52 8.85
N TRP A 30 -12.32 -3.30 8.17
CA TRP A 30 -13.27 -2.25 8.50
C TRP A 30 -13.76 -2.30 9.96
N ALA A 31 -13.99 -3.52 10.52
CA ALA A 31 -14.42 -3.69 11.90
C ALA A 31 -13.42 -3.17 12.93
N GLN A 32 -12.11 -3.21 12.61
CA GLN A 32 -11.03 -2.69 13.47
C GLN A 32 -11.05 -1.16 13.57
N PHE A 33 -11.65 -0.47 12.58
CA PHE A 33 -11.70 0.99 12.53
C PHE A 33 -12.97 1.54 13.19
N VAL A 34 -14.07 0.78 13.18
CA VAL A 34 -15.38 1.25 13.67
C VAL A 34 -15.68 0.90 15.13
N GLY A 35 -14.73 0.42 15.89
CA GLY A 35 -14.87 0.36 17.35
C GLY A 35 -14.75 -1.00 18.01
N ASP A 36 -14.51 -2.06 17.28
CA ASP A 36 -14.19 -3.35 17.90
C ASP A 36 -12.76 -3.30 18.46
N GLN A 37 -12.66 -3.09 19.79
CA GLN A 37 -11.39 -2.92 20.48
C GLN A 37 -10.53 -4.19 20.47
N ASP A 38 -11.16 -5.36 20.44
CA ASP A 38 -10.48 -6.65 20.47
C ASP A 38 -9.78 -6.95 19.14
N LEU A 39 -10.23 -6.33 18.05
CA LEU A 39 -9.64 -6.47 16.72
C LEU A 39 -8.57 -5.40 16.38
N LYS A 40 -8.29 -4.47 17.30
CA LYS A 40 -7.25 -3.45 17.10
C LYS A 40 -5.85 -4.01 17.32
N PHE A 41 -5.12 -4.22 16.24
CA PHE A 41 -3.68 -4.49 16.28
C PHE A 41 -2.93 -3.16 16.33
N ALA A 42 -2.44 -2.80 17.51
CA ALA A 42 -1.77 -1.54 17.73
C ALA A 42 -0.35 -1.77 18.24
N ALA A 43 0.65 -1.25 17.52
CA ALA A 43 2.01 -1.12 18.05
C ALA A 43 2.23 0.34 18.45
N ARG A 44 2.40 0.56 19.76
CA ARG A 44 2.64 1.91 20.30
C ARG A 44 4.07 2.37 20.11
N GLU A 45 5.01 1.43 19.96
CA GLU A 45 6.44 1.71 20.02
C GLU A 45 7.19 1.01 18.88
N SER A 46 7.91 1.79 18.09
CA SER A 46 8.83 1.30 17.05
C SER A 46 9.97 0.44 17.62
N ASP A 47 10.32 0.65 18.88
CA ASP A 47 11.36 -0.14 19.57
C ASP A 47 11.05 -1.64 19.62
N GLN A 48 9.77 -2.01 19.70
CA GLN A 48 9.37 -3.42 19.65
C GLN A 48 9.68 -4.04 18.28
N LEU A 49 9.42 -3.28 17.21
CA LEU A 49 9.75 -3.70 15.85
C LEU A 49 11.27 -3.86 15.70
N VAL A 50 12.05 -2.86 16.10
CA VAL A 50 13.52 -2.89 16.02
C VAL A 50 14.09 -4.06 16.81
N ARG A 51 13.64 -4.27 18.05
CA ARG A 51 14.08 -5.43 18.86
C ARG A 51 13.74 -6.76 18.20
N TYR A 52 12.58 -6.84 17.56
CA TYR A 52 12.16 -8.03 16.84
C TYR A 52 13.07 -8.30 15.64
N LEU A 53 13.28 -7.30 14.78
CA LEU A 53 14.09 -7.40 13.56
C LEU A 53 15.56 -7.75 13.88
N ARG A 54 16.11 -7.26 14.98
CA ARG A 54 17.47 -7.63 15.43
C ARG A 54 17.61 -9.11 15.77
N ARG A 55 16.53 -9.76 16.21
CA ARG A 55 16.50 -11.21 16.53
C ARG A 55 16.12 -12.07 15.34
N HIS A 56 15.51 -11.49 14.33
CA HIS A 56 14.99 -12.15 13.13
C HIS A 56 15.68 -11.62 11.89
N ARG A 57 16.93 -12.01 11.71
CA ARG A 57 17.76 -11.52 10.60
C ARG A 57 17.36 -12.11 9.25
N GLU A 58 16.50 -13.08 9.21
CA GLU A 58 15.83 -13.61 8.01
C GLU A 58 14.83 -12.62 7.42
N VAL A 59 14.38 -11.61 8.19
CA VAL A 59 13.46 -10.57 7.72
C VAL A 59 14.23 -9.54 6.91
N SER A 60 13.93 -9.49 5.63
CA SER A 60 14.51 -8.52 4.68
C SER A 60 13.51 -7.43 4.24
N ASP A 61 12.24 -7.59 4.57
CA ASP A 61 11.14 -6.75 4.08
C ASP A 61 10.16 -6.41 5.19
N VAL A 62 9.90 -5.12 5.38
CA VAL A 62 8.93 -4.60 6.34
C VAL A 62 7.82 -3.87 5.60
N LEU A 63 6.60 -4.38 5.69
CA LEU A 63 5.40 -3.74 5.16
C LEU A 63 4.67 -2.98 6.29
N ILE A 64 4.78 -1.66 6.29
CA ILE A 64 4.00 -0.78 7.17
C ILE A 64 2.62 -0.57 6.55
N THR A 65 1.60 -0.96 7.27
CA THR A 65 0.21 -0.93 6.80
C THR A 65 -0.74 -0.76 8.01
N GLY A 66 -2.03 -0.86 7.79
CA GLY A 66 -3.00 -0.70 8.89
C GLY A 66 -4.37 -0.34 8.35
N GLY A 67 -4.93 0.80 8.75
CA GLY A 67 -5.89 1.55 7.98
C GLY A 67 -5.19 2.11 6.76
N ASP A 68 -4.50 3.23 6.95
CA ASP A 68 -3.55 3.73 5.98
C ASP A 68 -2.41 4.45 6.71
N PRO A 69 -1.14 4.06 6.55
CA PRO A 69 -0.03 4.69 7.26
C PRO A 69 0.18 6.16 6.87
N LEU A 70 -0.27 6.59 5.70
CA LEU A 70 -0.10 7.96 5.23
C LEU A 70 -1.16 8.95 5.72
N VAL A 71 -2.14 8.50 6.53
CA VAL A 71 -2.98 9.40 7.33
C VAL A 71 -2.19 10.03 8.48
N MET A 72 -1.09 9.41 8.88
CA MET A 72 -0.18 9.98 9.87
C MET A 72 0.51 11.22 9.30
N LYS A 73 0.67 12.26 10.13
CA LYS A 73 1.61 13.34 9.81
C LYS A 73 3.02 12.77 9.69
N THR A 74 3.84 13.34 8.81
CA THR A 74 5.19 12.85 8.52
C THR A 74 6.04 12.69 9.77
N ARG A 75 5.99 13.64 10.71
CA ARG A 75 6.69 13.56 12.00
C ARG A 75 6.35 12.32 12.83
N VAL A 76 5.15 11.77 12.63
CA VAL A 76 4.70 10.55 13.32
C VAL A 76 5.17 9.32 12.55
N LEU A 77 5.06 9.33 11.21
CA LEU A 77 5.55 8.26 10.35
C LEU A 77 7.07 8.05 10.50
N ARG A 78 7.84 9.14 10.61
CA ARG A 78 9.28 9.12 10.86
C ARG A 78 9.68 8.26 12.05
N ARG A 79 8.92 8.28 13.15
CA ARG A 79 9.18 7.45 14.34
C ARG A 79 9.21 5.96 14.06
N TYR A 80 8.60 5.52 12.96
CA TYR A 80 8.53 4.12 12.55
C TYR A 80 9.50 3.79 11.43
N VAL A 81 9.78 4.75 10.54
CA VAL A 81 10.66 4.55 9.38
C VAL A 81 12.13 4.79 9.73
N GLU A 82 12.46 5.92 10.36
CA GLU A 82 13.86 6.26 10.69
C GLU A 82 14.61 5.17 11.46
N PRO A 83 14.02 4.50 12.47
CA PRO A 83 14.72 3.41 13.15
C PRO A 83 15.07 2.22 12.24
N LEU A 84 14.36 2.04 11.12
CA LEU A 84 14.65 1.00 10.13
C LEU A 84 15.81 1.38 9.20
N LEU A 85 16.14 2.69 9.12
CA LEU A 85 17.26 3.22 8.36
C LEU A 85 18.56 3.17 9.16
N ALA A 86 18.46 3.02 10.49
CA ALA A 86 19.62 3.06 11.38
C ALA A 86 20.55 1.85 11.19
N PRO A 87 21.87 2.01 11.47
CA PRO A 87 22.83 0.91 11.44
C PRO A 87 22.41 -0.27 12.33
N GLY A 88 22.75 -1.48 11.90
CA GLY A 88 22.44 -2.72 12.62
C GLY A 88 21.11 -3.39 12.24
N LEU A 89 20.42 -2.84 11.26
CA LEU A 89 19.27 -3.46 10.57
C LEU A 89 19.58 -3.70 9.08
N ASP A 90 20.80 -4.07 8.75
CA ASP A 90 21.29 -4.25 7.37
C ASP A 90 20.54 -5.37 6.64
N ALA A 91 20.03 -6.36 7.39
CA ALA A 91 19.20 -7.43 6.83
C ALA A 91 17.88 -6.91 6.23
N VAL A 92 17.33 -5.82 6.78
CA VAL A 92 16.13 -5.17 6.23
C VAL A 92 16.55 -4.33 5.03
N THR A 93 16.31 -4.82 3.84
CA THR A 93 16.66 -4.15 2.58
C THR A 93 15.48 -3.44 1.94
N SER A 94 14.24 -3.81 2.31
CA SER A 94 13.02 -3.27 1.73
C SER A 94 12.07 -2.75 2.81
N ILE A 95 11.56 -1.53 2.61
CA ILE A 95 10.52 -0.91 3.42
C ILE A 95 9.36 -0.57 2.48
N ARG A 96 8.18 -1.08 2.78
CA ARG A 96 6.98 -0.85 1.98
C ARG A 96 5.89 -0.17 2.79
N LEU A 97 5.20 0.78 2.16
CA LEU A 97 4.03 1.47 2.72
C LEU A 97 2.78 1.03 1.95
N GLY A 98 1.88 0.32 2.62
CA GLY A 98 0.60 -0.09 2.01
C GLY A 98 -0.43 1.03 2.14
N THR A 99 -0.79 1.69 1.05
CA THR A 99 -1.57 2.92 1.08
C THR A 99 -2.52 3.08 -0.09
N LYS A 100 -3.61 3.79 0.12
CA LYS A 100 -4.51 4.30 -0.92
C LYS A 100 -4.41 5.83 -1.09
N ALA A 101 -3.50 6.48 -0.35
CA ALA A 101 -3.34 7.94 -0.41
C ALA A 101 -3.08 8.47 -1.82
N PRO A 102 -2.24 7.87 -2.69
CA PRO A 102 -2.05 8.38 -4.04
C PRO A 102 -3.33 8.44 -4.88
N ALA A 103 -4.28 7.54 -4.60
CA ALA A 103 -5.58 7.52 -5.28
C ALA A 103 -6.62 8.45 -4.65
N PHE A 104 -6.72 8.46 -3.31
CA PHE A 104 -7.79 9.15 -2.61
C PHE A 104 -7.41 10.54 -2.11
N TRP A 105 -6.13 10.77 -1.91
CA TRP A 105 -5.60 12.00 -1.36
C TRP A 105 -4.22 12.35 -1.99
N PRO A 106 -4.15 12.56 -3.32
CA PRO A 106 -2.88 12.89 -3.98
C PRO A 106 -2.24 14.18 -3.43
N HIS A 107 -3.03 15.10 -2.91
CA HIS A 107 -2.55 16.31 -2.23
C HIS A 107 -1.63 16.02 -1.04
N ARG A 108 -1.69 14.84 -0.46
CA ARG A 108 -0.76 14.35 0.56
C ARG A 108 0.72 14.45 0.11
N PHE A 109 0.96 14.38 -1.19
CA PHE A 109 2.28 14.46 -1.79
C PHE A 109 2.56 15.77 -2.54
N VAL A 110 1.56 16.65 -2.66
CA VAL A 110 1.64 17.85 -3.50
C VAL A 110 1.52 19.12 -2.69
N THR A 111 0.47 19.28 -1.89
CA THR A 111 0.11 20.56 -1.25
C THR A 111 -0.08 20.49 0.26
N ASP A 112 -0.04 19.33 0.87
CA ASP A 112 -0.08 19.21 2.33
C ASP A 112 1.12 19.91 2.95
N ASP A 113 0.95 20.51 4.13
CA ASP A 113 1.98 21.27 4.84
C ASP A 113 3.27 20.48 5.07
N ASP A 114 3.18 19.15 5.19
CA ASP A 114 4.30 18.24 5.40
C ASP A 114 4.60 17.33 4.20
N ALA A 115 4.11 17.71 2.99
CA ALA A 115 4.34 16.93 1.76
C ALA A 115 5.82 16.81 1.42
N ASP A 116 6.56 17.92 1.45
CA ASP A 116 8.00 17.92 1.16
C ASP A 116 8.81 17.17 2.21
N ASP A 117 8.39 17.18 3.48
CA ASP A 117 9.02 16.41 4.53
C ASP A 117 8.78 14.91 4.37
N LEU A 118 7.61 14.52 3.87
CA LEU A 118 7.29 13.13 3.52
C LEU A 118 8.19 12.62 2.38
N LEU A 119 8.38 13.43 1.35
CA LEU A 119 9.24 13.06 0.22
C LEU A 119 10.72 12.97 0.64
N ARG A 120 11.20 13.91 1.49
CA ARG A 120 12.54 13.81 2.09
C ARG A 120 12.74 12.52 2.89
N LEU A 121 11.72 12.06 3.61
CA LEU A 121 11.80 10.76 4.30
C LEU A 121 12.02 9.60 3.32
N PHE A 122 11.48 9.69 2.10
CA PHE A 122 11.71 8.69 1.05
C PHE A 122 13.14 8.75 0.50
N GLU A 123 13.64 9.96 0.25
CA GLU A 123 15.04 10.20 -0.15
C GLU A 123 16.03 9.67 0.89
N GLU A 124 15.79 9.95 2.17
CA GLU A 124 16.59 9.42 3.29
C GLU A 124 16.60 7.88 3.32
N GLY A 125 15.49 7.24 2.98
CA GLY A 125 15.40 5.79 2.84
C GLY A 125 16.29 5.27 1.72
N LEU A 126 16.30 5.94 0.57
CA LEU A 126 17.17 5.62 -0.56
C LEU A 126 18.65 5.83 -0.21
N ASP A 127 18.99 6.97 0.41
CA ASP A 127 20.36 7.29 0.83
C ASP A 127 20.89 6.29 1.86
N ALA A 128 20.03 5.74 2.70
CA ALA A 128 20.36 4.65 3.62
C ALA A 128 20.51 3.28 2.92
N GLY A 129 20.42 3.23 1.59
CA GLY A 129 20.54 2.00 0.80
C GLY A 129 19.32 1.07 0.91
N LYS A 130 18.17 1.58 1.34
CA LYS A 130 16.93 0.79 1.44
C LYS A 130 16.10 0.92 0.17
N HIS A 131 15.47 -0.15 -0.26
CA HIS A 131 14.43 -0.10 -1.28
C HIS A 131 13.12 0.36 -0.62
N LEU A 132 12.70 1.59 -0.93
CA LEU A 132 11.41 2.10 -0.49
C LEU A 132 10.35 1.91 -1.59
N ALA A 133 9.21 1.34 -1.23
CA ALA A 133 8.11 1.16 -2.17
C ALA A 133 6.75 1.53 -1.56
N LEU A 134 5.94 2.25 -2.31
CA LEU A 134 4.53 2.39 -2.04
C LEU A 134 3.77 1.23 -2.70
N MET A 135 3.08 0.44 -1.88
CA MET A 135 2.10 -0.53 -2.34
C MET A 135 0.78 0.23 -2.54
N ALA A 136 0.71 0.93 -3.67
CA ALA A 136 -0.36 1.87 -3.98
C ALA A 136 -1.62 1.13 -4.43
N HIS A 137 -2.75 1.47 -3.82
CA HIS A 137 -4.01 0.81 -4.12
C HIS A 137 -4.84 1.67 -5.07
N TYR A 138 -4.98 1.20 -6.32
CA TYR A 138 -5.82 1.83 -7.34
C TYR A 138 -6.90 0.84 -7.79
N SER A 139 -8.15 1.24 -7.65
CA SER A 139 -9.30 0.38 -7.99
C SER A 139 -9.90 0.67 -9.36
N HIS A 140 -9.62 1.83 -9.96
CA HIS A 140 -10.20 2.24 -11.23
C HIS A 140 -9.27 3.22 -11.97
N PRO A 141 -9.19 3.21 -13.30
CA PRO A 141 -8.33 4.13 -14.07
C PRO A 141 -8.61 5.60 -13.79
N ARG A 142 -9.84 5.98 -13.45
CA ARG A 142 -10.20 7.37 -13.09
C ARG A 142 -9.42 7.92 -11.89
N GLU A 143 -8.93 7.07 -11.00
CA GLU A 143 -8.10 7.51 -9.87
C GLU A 143 -6.72 8.03 -10.29
N LEU A 144 -6.36 7.83 -11.57
CA LEU A 144 -5.07 8.21 -12.17
C LEU A 144 -5.17 9.42 -13.14
N THR A 145 -6.38 9.95 -13.37
CA THR A 145 -6.62 10.93 -14.43
C THR A 145 -6.62 12.38 -13.98
N THR A 146 -6.45 12.65 -12.69
CA THR A 146 -6.40 14.02 -12.19
C THR A 146 -4.97 14.57 -12.25
N PRO A 147 -4.79 15.89 -12.57
CA PRO A 147 -3.44 16.48 -12.53
C PRO A 147 -2.73 16.29 -11.19
N ALA A 148 -3.47 16.35 -10.08
CA ALA A 148 -2.91 16.12 -8.76
C ALA A 148 -2.38 14.68 -8.58
N ALA A 149 -3.06 13.67 -9.14
CA ALA A 149 -2.61 12.28 -9.10
C ALA A 149 -1.33 12.07 -9.93
N GLU A 150 -1.26 12.67 -11.12
CA GLU A 150 -0.06 12.60 -11.98
C GLU A 150 1.14 13.27 -11.29
N VAL A 151 0.97 14.48 -10.76
CA VAL A 151 2.02 15.20 -10.03
C VAL A 151 2.45 14.44 -8.77
N ALA A 152 1.51 13.87 -8.03
CA ALA A 152 1.82 13.07 -6.84
C ALA A 152 2.69 11.85 -7.19
N LEU A 153 2.34 11.10 -8.24
CA LEU A 153 3.12 9.96 -8.69
C LEU A 153 4.52 10.36 -9.13
N GLN A 154 4.64 11.46 -9.89
CA GLN A 154 5.93 11.98 -10.31
C GLN A 154 6.82 12.33 -9.10
N ARG A 155 6.29 13.11 -8.15
CA ARG A 155 7.03 13.51 -6.94
C ARG A 155 7.47 12.32 -6.08
N ILE A 156 6.62 11.32 -5.93
CA ILE A 156 6.96 10.08 -5.20
C ILE A 156 8.14 9.37 -5.85
N GLN A 157 8.14 9.28 -7.19
CA GLN A 157 9.19 8.60 -7.95
C GLN A 157 10.48 9.43 -7.98
N ASP A 158 10.39 10.75 -8.11
CA ASP A 158 11.53 11.66 -8.05
C ASP A 158 12.25 11.57 -6.69
N ALA A 159 11.51 11.33 -5.62
CA ALA A 159 12.06 11.03 -4.29
C ALA A 159 12.61 9.59 -4.14
N GLY A 160 12.71 8.83 -5.23
CA GLY A 160 13.31 7.50 -5.28
C GLY A 160 12.41 6.35 -4.82
N ALA A 161 11.16 6.59 -4.47
CA ALA A 161 10.24 5.52 -4.07
C ALA A 161 9.61 4.82 -5.28
N THR A 162 9.64 3.49 -5.29
CA THR A 162 8.95 2.70 -6.31
C THR A 162 7.45 2.64 -6.02
N VAL A 163 6.63 2.92 -7.03
CA VAL A 163 5.17 2.76 -6.91
C VAL A 163 4.75 1.42 -7.51
N ARG A 164 4.27 0.51 -6.67
CA ARG A 164 3.73 -0.80 -7.06
C ARG A 164 2.22 -0.81 -6.84
N CYS A 165 1.47 -1.01 -7.91
CA CYS A 165 0.01 -0.89 -7.88
C CYS A 165 -0.66 -2.23 -7.58
N GLN A 166 -1.67 -2.20 -6.71
CA GLN A 166 -2.49 -3.37 -6.39
C GLN A 166 -3.96 -2.97 -6.30
N ALA A 167 -4.84 -3.89 -6.60
CA ALA A 167 -6.29 -3.73 -6.42
C ALA A 167 -6.99 -5.07 -6.27
N PRO A 168 -8.13 -5.15 -5.55
CA PRO A 168 -9.05 -6.26 -5.65
C PRO A 168 -9.92 -6.13 -6.89
N LEU A 169 -10.43 -7.26 -7.38
CA LEU A 169 -11.53 -7.28 -8.34
C LEU A 169 -12.82 -6.94 -7.60
N ILE A 170 -13.48 -5.86 -8.02
CA ILE A 170 -14.67 -5.30 -7.36
C ILE A 170 -15.80 -5.22 -8.36
N ARG A 171 -16.89 -5.95 -8.08
CA ARG A 171 -18.09 -5.93 -8.92
C ARG A 171 -18.62 -4.51 -9.11
N HIS A 172 -19.01 -4.16 -10.34
CA HIS A 172 -19.53 -2.85 -10.74
C HIS A 172 -18.53 -1.68 -10.64
N VAL A 173 -17.28 -1.95 -10.31
CA VAL A 173 -16.21 -0.93 -10.25
C VAL A 173 -15.13 -1.22 -11.28
N ASN A 174 -14.58 -2.43 -11.24
CA ASN A 174 -13.49 -2.85 -12.12
C ASN A 174 -13.61 -4.32 -12.55
N ASP A 175 -14.82 -4.85 -12.64
CA ASP A 175 -15.12 -6.19 -13.14
C ASP A 175 -15.18 -6.26 -14.68
N ASP A 176 -14.63 -5.27 -15.34
CA ASP A 176 -14.49 -5.13 -16.77
C ASP A 176 -13.03 -5.19 -17.21
N ALA A 177 -12.75 -5.97 -18.26
CA ALA A 177 -11.38 -6.16 -18.76
C ALA A 177 -10.77 -4.88 -19.33
N ASP A 178 -11.57 -4.03 -19.98
CA ASP A 178 -11.11 -2.78 -20.57
C ASP A 178 -10.71 -1.78 -19.48
N ALA A 179 -11.44 -1.71 -18.37
CA ALA A 179 -11.07 -0.89 -17.22
C ALA A 179 -9.72 -1.32 -16.62
N TRP A 180 -9.41 -2.61 -16.58
CA TRP A 180 -8.10 -3.10 -16.15
C TRP A 180 -7.00 -2.76 -17.15
N ALA A 181 -7.25 -2.94 -18.44
CA ALA A 181 -6.29 -2.58 -19.48
C ALA A 181 -5.95 -1.09 -19.45
N ASP A 182 -6.95 -0.23 -19.35
CA ASP A 182 -6.77 1.22 -19.24
C ASP A 182 -6.00 1.60 -17.97
N MET A 183 -6.33 0.98 -16.84
CA MET A 183 -5.67 1.23 -15.58
C MET A 183 -4.19 0.84 -15.65
N TRP A 184 -3.86 -0.35 -16.14
CA TRP A 184 -2.48 -0.80 -16.24
C TRP A 184 -1.66 0.01 -17.24
N ASN A 185 -2.22 0.32 -18.41
CA ASN A 185 -1.57 1.18 -19.39
C ASN A 185 -1.30 2.58 -18.82
N THR A 186 -2.24 3.14 -18.08
CA THR A 186 -2.07 4.44 -17.43
C THR A 186 -1.01 4.38 -16.32
N GLN A 187 -1.02 3.33 -15.49
CA GLN A 187 0.01 3.11 -14.47
C GLN A 187 1.42 3.05 -15.08
N ILE A 188 1.59 2.25 -16.15
CA ILE A 188 2.88 2.12 -16.83
C ILE A 188 3.32 3.46 -17.43
N ARG A 189 2.42 4.19 -18.09
CA ARG A 189 2.71 5.51 -18.68
C ARG A 189 3.14 6.52 -17.62
N LEU A 190 2.60 6.42 -16.40
CA LEU A 190 2.96 7.25 -15.25
C LEU A 190 4.15 6.70 -14.43
N GLY A 191 4.86 5.68 -14.92
CA GLY A 191 6.04 5.10 -14.27
C GLY A 191 5.74 4.19 -13.08
N ALA A 192 4.47 3.92 -12.79
CA ALA A 192 4.07 2.98 -11.75
C ALA A 192 4.02 1.55 -12.30
N VAL A 193 4.26 0.56 -11.41
CA VAL A 193 4.33 -0.86 -11.78
C VAL A 193 3.02 -1.56 -11.42
N PRO A 194 2.24 -2.06 -12.38
CA PRO A 194 1.16 -3.00 -12.09
C PRO A 194 1.74 -4.25 -11.43
N TYR A 195 1.35 -4.52 -10.17
CA TYR A 195 2.01 -5.55 -9.37
C TYR A 195 1.08 -6.72 -9.03
N LEU A 196 -0.10 -6.43 -8.50
CA LEU A 196 -0.99 -7.45 -7.98
C LEU A 196 -2.46 -7.06 -8.13
N HIS A 197 -3.27 -7.99 -8.66
CA HIS A 197 -4.71 -7.94 -8.42
C HIS A 197 -5.11 -9.09 -7.48
N VAL A 198 -5.95 -8.78 -6.49
CA VAL A 198 -6.40 -9.75 -5.50
C VAL A 198 -7.79 -10.23 -5.89
N ARG A 199 -7.91 -11.53 -6.23
CA ARG A 199 -9.22 -12.16 -6.28
C ARG A 199 -9.70 -12.35 -4.84
N GLY A 200 -10.93 -11.91 -4.53
CA GLY A 200 -11.45 -11.93 -3.17
C GLY A 200 -11.28 -13.28 -2.50
N ALA A 201 -10.68 -13.26 -1.32
CA ALA A 201 -10.62 -14.44 -0.47
C ALA A 201 -12.03 -14.80 0.06
N ARG A 202 -12.25 -16.05 0.33
CA ARG A 202 -13.54 -16.71 0.55
C ARG A 202 -14.41 -16.24 1.73
N HIS A 203 -14.17 -15.10 2.32
CA HIS A 203 -14.97 -14.60 3.44
C HIS A 203 -15.61 -13.26 3.09
N GLY A 204 -16.85 -13.29 2.66
CA GLY A 204 -17.74 -12.13 2.45
C GLY A 204 -17.88 -11.63 1.01
N THR A 205 -16.95 -11.91 0.10
CA THR A 205 -16.97 -11.43 -1.29
C THR A 205 -17.47 -12.47 -2.30
N GLU A 206 -17.67 -13.72 -1.91
CA GLU A 206 -18.15 -14.78 -2.84
C GLU A 206 -19.54 -14.46 -3.41
N ALA A 207 -20.40 -13.81 -2.65
CA ALA A 207 -21.72 -13.39 -3.12
C ALA A 207 -21.64 -12.28 -4.19
N LEU A 208 -20.63 -11.43 -4.12
CA LEU A 208 -20.39 -10.34 -5.08
C LEU A 208 -19.77 -10.86 -6.39
N LEU A 209 -18.97 -11.94 -6.32
CA LEU A 209 -18.27 -12.49 -7.50
C LEU A 209 -19.11 -13.52 -8.27
N ARG A 210 -20.10 -14.17 -7.65
CA ARG A 210 -20.95 -15.18 -8.32
C ARG A 210 -21.84 -14.61 -9.43
N GLY A 211 -22.08 -13.30 -9.45
CA GLY A 211 -22.84 -12.66 -10.52
C GLY A 211 -22.07 -12.45 -11.83
N ALA A 212 -20.75 -12.41 -11.80
CA ALA A 212 -19.91 -12.22 -12.99
C ALA A 212 -19.67 -13.52 -13.79
N ALA A 213 -19.95 -14.68 -13.20
CA ALA A 213 -19.76 -15.99 -13.85
C ALA A 213 -20.85 -16.33 -14.90
N GLY A 214 -21.86 -15.48 -15.06
CA GLY A 214 -23.00 -15.72 -15.98
C GLY A 214 -22.78 -15.23 -17.41
N SER A 215 -21.79 -14.42 -17.70
CA SER A 215 -21.45 -13.95 -19.04
C SER A 215 -20.05 -14.42 -19.43
N ARG A 216 -19.94 -15.59 -20.04
CA ARG A 216 -18.73 -16.04 -20.72
C ARG A 216 -18.61 -15.27 -22.05
N PRO A 217 -17.56 -14.47 -22.29
CA PRO A 217 -17.15 -14.14 -23.65
C PRO A 217 -16.45 -15.36 -24.25
N ALA A 218 -16.65 -15.54 -25.55
CA ALA A 218 -16.11 -16.63 -26.34
C ALA A 218 -14.58 -16.73 -26.19
N THR A 219 -14.11 -17.93 -25.92
CA THR A 219 -12.69 -18.29 -25.87
C THR A 219 -12.05 -18.11 -27.23
N SER A 220 -11.23 -17.06 -27.40
CA SER A 220 -10.17 -17.09 -28.42
C SER A 220 -9.01 -17.92 -27.86
N ARG A 221 -8.76 -19.08 -28.46
CA ARG A 221 -7.64 -19.95 -28.17
C ARG A 221 -6.35 -19.27 -28.62
N PHE A 222 -5.49 -18.85 -27.70
CA PHE A 222 -4.09 -18.77 -28.01
C PHE A 222 -3.47 -20.16 -27.85
N ARG A 223 -2.98 -20.73 -28.94
CA ARG A 223 -2.02 -21.85 -28.95
C ARG A 223 -0.61 -21.27 -29.13
N PRO A 224 0.42 -21.95 -28.58
CA PRO A 224 1.81 -21.51 -28.59
C PRO A 224 2.40 -21.43 -29.99
#